data_1d1991490098c98162cd264e7f20dc2e
#
_entry.id   1d1991490098c98162cd264e7f20dc2e
#
_cell.length_a   1.000
_cell.length_b   1.000
_cell.length_c   1.000
_cell.angle_alpha   90.00
_cell.angle_beta   90.00
_cell.angle_gamma   90.00
#
_symmetry.space_group_name_H-M   'P 1'
#
loop_
_entity.id
_entity.type
_entity.pdbx_description
1 polymer ?
#
loop_
_entity_poly.entity_id
_entity_poly.type
_entity_poly.pdbx_seq_one_letter_code
_entity_poly.pdbx_strand_id
1 'polypeptide(L)'
;MIETINSTILGHDAESPLHPGTEYVARLLIGDGNGWQDIQSVHLSLVEDFDDERASIWANFTRPEDGHTMHLESGSTAVAVSNLYSSASTEPTNNSILYLDIRFQLTWWFPEEFDTNGETTFVPIVKVIDWP
;
A
#
# COMPACT_ATOMS: atom_id res chain seq x y z
N MET A 1 -11.24 14.78 -2.89
CA MET A 1 -9.94 15.51 -2.97
C MET A 1 -8.99 14.98 -1.90
N ILE A 2 -7.83 14.51 -2.33
CA ILE A 2 -6.84 13.96 -1.41
C ILE A 2 -6.12 15.11 -0.70
N GLU A 3 -6.13 15.09 0.63
CA GLU A 3 -5.54 16.14 1.46
C GLU A 3 -4.32 15.66 2.25
N THR A 4 -4.30 14.38 2.62
CA THR A 4 -3.25 13.82 3.46
C THR A 4 -2.91 12.40 3.03
N ILE A 5 -1.61 12.09 2.97
CA ILE A 5 -1.13 10.73 2.74
C ILE A 5 0.05 10.47 3.68
N ASN A 6 -0.08 9.47 4.56
CA ASN A 6 1.01 9.01 5.40
C ASN A 6 1.16 7.50 5.28
N SER A 7 2.39 7.00 5.39
CA SER A 7 2.66 5.57 5.34
C SER A 7 3.72 5.17 6.34
N THR A 8 3.52 4.00 6.96
CA THR A 8 4.50 3.40 7.88
C THR A 8 4.49 1.88 7.70
N ILE A 9 5.62 1.24 7.99
CA ILE A 9 5.67 -0.21 8.13
C ILE A 9 5.64 -0.54 9.62
N LEU A 10 4.61 -1.24 10.07
CA LEU A 10 4.44 -1.55 11.48
C LEU A 10 5.53 -2.49 11.99
N GLY A 11 6.11 -2.13 13.13
CA GLY A 11 7.16 -2.93 13.76
C GLY A 11 8.48 -2.93 13.01
N HIS A 12 8.66 -2.01 12.05
CA HIS A 12 9.86 -1.95 11.21
C HIS A 12 10.40 -0.51 11.18
N ASP A 13 11.71 -0.36 11.32
CA ASP A 13 12.39 0.92 11.19
C ASP A 13 12.46 1.29 9.70
N ALA A 14 12.05 2.52 9.37
CA ALA A 14 12.05 3.01 7.99
C ALA A 14 13.44 2.99 7.33
N GLU A 15 14.52 3.03 8.11
CA GLU A 15 15.88 2.99 7.60
C GLU A 15 16.41 1.57 7.45
N SER A 16 15.72 0.58 8.00
CA SER A 16 16.12 -0.81 7.92
C SER A 16 15.63 -1.44 6.62
N PRO A 17 16.41 -2.36 6.02
CA PRO A 17 15.97 -3.04 4.81
C PRO A 17 14.85 -4.03 5.09
N LEU A 18 14.06 -4.34 4.05
CA LEU A 18 13.10 -5.43 4.08
C LEU A 18 13.77 -6.72 3.62
N HIS A 19 13.39 -7.83 4.23
CA HIS A 19 13.94 -9.15 3.92
C HIS A 19 12.91 -10.02 3.20
N PRO A 20 13.30 -10.73 2.12
CA PRO A 20 12.43 -11.71 1.49
C PRO A 20 11.96 -12.77 2.48
N GLY A 21 10.70 -13.19 2.35
CA GLY A 21 10.11 -14.22 3.21
C GLY A 21 9.58 -13.74 4.55
N THR A 22 9.85 -12.50 4.92
CA THR A 22 9.29 -11.88 6.12
C THR A 22 8.01 -11.15 5.78
N GLU A 23 6.96 -11.35 6.58
CA GLU A 23 5.70 -10.67 6.37
C GLU A 23 5.70 -9.30 7.06
N TYR A 24 5.26 -8.28 6.34
CA TYR A 24 5.18 -6.90 6.82
C TYR A 24 3.75 -6.37 6.66
N VAL A 25 3.41 -5.35 7.44
CA VAL A 25 2.16 -4.61 7.30
C VAL A 25 2.48 -3.15 7.03
N ALA A 26 2.10 -2.67 5.85
CA ALA A 26 2.15 -1.25 5.53
C ALA A 26 0.84 -0.61 5.99
N ARG A 27 0.92 0.35 6.89
CA ARG A 27 -0.24 1.12 7.33
C ARG A 27 -0.25 2.46 6.61
N LEU A 28 -1.32 2.74 5.90
CA LEU A 28 -1.54 3.99 5.19
C LEU A 28 -2.68 4.76 5.85
N LEU A 29 -2.49 6.07 6.00
CA LEU A 29 -3.52 6.99 6.41
C LEU A 29 -3.77 7.95 5.25
N ILE A 30 -5.02 8.00 4.77
CA ILE A 30 -5.39 8.83 3.62
C ILE A 30 -6.55 9.73 4.04
N GLY A 31 -6.36 11.04 3.89
CA GLY A 31 -7.41 12.03 4.11
C GLY A 31 -7.97 12.53 2.78
N ASP A 32 -9.29 12.50 2.63
CA ASP A 32 -10.01 13.00 1.46
C ASP A 32 -11.17 13.88 1.90
N GLY A 33 -11.16 15.17 1.51
CA GLY A 33 -12.18 16.13 1.90
C GLY A 33 -13.58 15.79 1.42
N ASN A 34 -13.72 14.95 0.40
CA ASN A 34 -15.01 14.48 -0.12
C ASN A 34 -15.48 13.17 0.54
N GLY A 35 -14.70 12.64 1.48
CA GLY A 35 -14.99 11.38 2.14
C GLY A 35 -14.19 10.23 1.57
N TRP A 36 -13.98 9.21 2.39
CA TRP A 36 -13.16 8.05 2.02
C TRP A 36 -13.73 7.25 0.84
N GLN A 37 -15.05 7.34 0.58
CA GLN A 37 -15.68 6.67 -0.56
C GLN A 37 -15.29 7.28 -1.91
N ASP A 38 -14.67 8.47 -1.89
CA ASP A 38 -14.17 9.11 -3.11
C ASP A 38 -12.90 8.43 -3.66
N ILE A 39 -12.26 7.59 -2.88
CA ILE A 39 -11.01 6.93 -3.25
C ILE A 39 -11.28 5.75 -4.17
N GLN A 40 -10.70 5.79 -5.38
CA GLN A 40 -10.79 4.73 -6.37
C GLN A 40 -9.69 3.70 -6.20
N SER A 41 -8.43 4.15 -6.06
CA SER A 41 -7.30 3.25 -5.91
C SER A 41 -6.15 3.90 -5.16
N VAL A 42 -5.33 3.05 -4.56
CA VAL A 42 -4.10 3.44 -3.89
C VAL A 42 -2.96 2.63 -4.47
N HIS A 43 -1.92 3.30 -4.95
CA HIS A 43 -0.72 2.66 -5.49
C HIS A 43 0.44 2.87 -4.52
N LEU A 44 0.92 1.79 -3.94
CA LEU A 44 2.11 1.77 -3.09
C LEU A 44 3.29 1.23 -3.89
N SER A 45 4.33 2.04 -4.04
CA SER A 45 5.60 1.56 -4.58
C SER A 45 6.57 1.33 -3.42
N LEU A 46 7.19 0.17 -3.39
CA LEU A 46 8.19 -0.17 -2.36
C LEU A 46 9.57 0.41 -2.67
N VAL A 47 9.76 0.97 -3.90
CA VAL A 47 11.06 1.48 -4.37
C VAL A 47 10.85 2.83 -5.04
N GLU A 48 10.53 3.82 -4.56
CA GLU A 48 10.48 5.21 -5.07
C GLU A 48 10.30 5.34 -6.60
N ASP A 49 9.53 4.41 -7.22
CA ASP A 49 9.28 4.40 -8.66
C ASP A 49 7.91 3.78 -8.96
N PHE A 50 6.92 4.61 -9.30
CA PHE A 50 5.57 4.15 -9.63
C PHE A 50 5.49 3.36 -10.93
N ASP A 51 6.49 3.50 -11.81
CA ASP A 51 6.51 2.80 -13.09
C ASP A 51 7.11 1.40 -12.99
N ASP A 52 7.72 1.06 -11.85
CA ASP A 52 8.27 -0.28 -11.64
C ASP A 52 7.22 -1.19 -11.02
N GLU A 53 6.56 -1.96 -11.87
CA GLU A 53 5.50 -2.88 -11.45
C GLU A 53 6.00 -4.00 -10.54
N ARG A 54 7.29 -4.34 -10.61
CA ARG A 54 7.87 -5.42 -9.80
C ARG A 54 7.80 -5.12 -8.30
N ALA A 55 7.78 -3.85 -7.93
CA ALA A 55 7.75 -3.40 -6.54
C ALA A 55 6.44 -2.67 -6.20
N SER A 56 5.39 -2.89 -6.96
CA SER A 56 4.12 -2.18 -6.81
C SER A 56 3.03 -3.04 -6.17
N ILE A 57 2.25 -2.40 -5.30
CA ILE A 57 1.04 -2.97 -4.72
C ILE A 57 -0.11 -1.98 -4.99
N TRP A 58 -1.22 -2.50 -5.49
CA TRP A 58 -2.42 -1.73 -5.77
C TRP A 58 -3.52 -2.12 -4.80
N ALA A 59 -4.15 -1.14 -4.17
CA ALA A 59 -5.40 -1.34 -3.44
C ALA A 59 -6.50 -0.69 -4.27
N ASN A 60 -7.32 -1.51 -4.92
CA ASN A 60 -8.41 -1.06 -5.77
C ASN A 60 -9.72 -1.17 -5.02
N PHE A 61 -10.57 -0.16 -5.13
CA PHE A 61 -11.88 -0.14 -4.51
C PHE A 61 -12.97 -0.25 -5.55
N THR A 62 -14.03 -0.99 -5.23
CA THR A 62 -15.25 -0.93 -6.03
C THR A 62 -15.92 0.43 -5.82
N ARG A 63 -16.89 0.78 -6.68
CA ARG A 63 -17.64 2.03 -6.51
C ARG A 63 -18.41 2.03 -5.20
N PRO A 64 -18.72 3.20 -4.61
CA PRO A 64 -19.50 3.28 -3.35
C PRO A 64 -20.85 2.56 -3.42
N GLU A 65 -21.55 2.65 -4.56
CA GLU A 65 -22.83 1.96 -4.78
C GLU A 65 -22.67 0.44 -4.83
N ASP A 66 -21.47 -0.06 -5.07
CA ASP A 66 -21.14 -1.49 -5.07
C ASP A 66 -20.49 -1.95 -3.76
N GLY A 67 -20.55 -1.10 -2.71
CA GLY A 67 -20.07 -1.42 -1.36
C GLY A 67 -18.70 -0.88 -1.02
N HIS A 68 -17.97 -0.28 -1.96
CA HIS A 68 -16.62 0.28 -1.76
C HIS A 68 -15.68 -0.71 -1.05
N THR A 69 -15.57 -1.91 -1.59
CA THR A 69 -14.70 -2.96 -1.04
C THR A 69 -13.31 -2.92 -1.64
N MET A 70 -12.30 -3.20 -0.81
CA MET A 70 -10.91 -3.21 -1.21
C MET A 70 -10.48 -4.56 -1.78
N HIS A 71 -9.72 -4.51 -2.86
CA HIS A 71 -9.05 -5.67 -3.44
C HIS A 71 -7.60 -5.32 -3.71
N LEU A 72 -6.68 -6.12 -3.18
CA LEU A 72 -5.24 -5.92 -3.38
C LEU A 72 -4.74 -6.70 -4.58
N GLU A 73 -3.84 -6.07 -5.33
CA GLU A 73 -3.13 -6.68 -6.44
C GLU A 73 -1.65 -6.33 -6.33
N SER A 74 -0.80 -7.32 -6.58
CA SER A 74 0.63 -7.10 -6.75
C SER A 74 0.93 -6.92 -8.23
N GLY A 75 1.86 -6.03 -8.55
CA GLY A 75 2.29 -5.81 -9.94
C GLY A 75 3.15 -6.94 -10.50
N SER A 76 3.64 -7.82 -9.64
CA SER A 76 4.48 -8.96 -10.07
C SER A 76 4.48 -10.07 -9.02
N THR A 77 5.12 -11.20 -9.36
CA THR A 77 5.33 -12.29 -8.40
C THR A 77 6.45 -12.01 -7.40
N ALA A 78 7.17 -10.90 -7.55
CA ALA A 78 8.23 -10.50 -6.61
C ALA A 78 7.67 -10.02 -5.27
N VAL A 79 6.40 -9.59 -5.23
CA VAL A 79 5.72 -9.16 -4.02
C VAL A 79 4.42 -9.94 -3.88
N ALA A 80 4.23 -10.60 -2.75
CA ALA A 80 3.01 -11.32 -2.43
C ALA A 80 2.16 -10.47 -1.47
N VAL A 81 0.88 -10.33 -1.76
CA VAL A 81 -0.08 -9.60 -0.92
C VAL A 81 -1.13 -10.54 -0.36
N SER A 82 -1.66 -10.21 0.82
CA SER A 82 -2.73 -10.99 1.44
C SER A 82 -4.02 -10.19 1.51
N ASN A 83 -5.01 -10.54 0.67
CA ASN A 83 -6.34 -9.96 0.74
C ASN A 83 -7.09 -10.40 2.01
N LEU A 84 -6.80 -11.60 2.52
CA LEU A 84 -7.46 -12.14 3.70
C LEU A 84 -7.10 -11.37 4.98
N TYR A 85 -5.84 -10.98 5.13
CA TYR A 85 -5.33 -10.34 6.34
C TYR A 85 -5.06 -8.85 6.17
N SER A 86 -5.43 -8.28 5.04
CA SER A 86 -5.38 -6.83 4.82
C SER A 86 -6.75 -6.23 5.10
N SER A 87 -6.79 -4.97 5.50
CA SER A 87 -8.05 -4.33 5.89
C SER A 87 -8.09 -2.86 5.50
N ALA A 88 -9.31 -2.36 5.30
CA ALA A 88 -9.61 -0.95 5.17
C ALA A 88 -10.59 -0.57 6.29
N SER A 89 -10.33 0.53 6.96
CA SER A 89 -11.20 1.03 8.02
C SER A 89 -11.24 2.55 8.01
N THR A 90 -12.27 3.11 8.65
CA THR A 90 -12.46 4.55 8.71
C THR A 90 -12.49 5.03 10.16
N GLU A 91 -12.24 6.31 10.38
CA GLU A 91 -12.43 6.91 11.69
C GLU A 91 -13.93 6.93 12.03
N PRO A 92 -14.33 6.50 13.24
CA PRO A 92 -15.75 6.51 13.63
C PRO A 92 -16.41 7.89 13.59
N THR A 93 -15.62 8.95 13.80
CA THR A 93 -16.12 10.32 13.89
C THR A 93 -15.72 11.20 12.70
N ASN A 94 -14.96 10.67 11.76
CA ASN A 94 -14.48 11.44 10.62
C ASN A 94 -14.39 10.55 9.37
N ASN A 95 -15.41 10.62 8.53
CA ASN A 95 -15.50 9.82 7.31
C ASN A 95 -14.57 10.30 6.18
N SER A 96 -13.78 11.36 6.40
CA SER A 96 -12.79 11.79 5.42
C SER A 96 -11.44 11.07 5.57
N ILE A 97 -11.29 10.23 6.60
CA ILE A 97 -10.04 9.50 6.86
C ILE A 97 -10.22 8.01 6.61
N LEU A 98 -9.33 7.46 5.79
CA LEU A 98 -9.26 6.03 5.50
C LEU A 98 -7.93 5.48 6.00
N TYR A 99 -7.99 4.38 6.75
CA TYR A 99 -6.81 3.61 7.12
C TYR A 99 -6.75 2.34 6.30
N LEU A 100 -5.58 2.04 5.74
CA LEU A 100 -5.33 0.78 5.04
C LEU A 100 -4.20 0.05 5.75
N ASP A 101 -4.43 -1.22 6.05
CA ASP A 101 -3.39 -2.14 6.50
C ASP A 101 -3.16 -3.13 5.38
N ILE A 102 -2.02 -3.01 4.70
CA ILE A 102 -1.64 -3.85 3.57
C ILE A 102 -0.59 -4.83 4.04
N ARG A 103 -0.96 -6.11 4.10
CA ARG A 103 -0.06 -7.19 4.50
C ARG A 103 0.61 -7.75 3.26
N PHE A 104 1.95 -7.77 3.27
CA PHE A 104 2.73 -8.21 2.13
C PHE A 104 4.04 -8.85 2.57
N GLN A 105 4.67 -9.56 1.64
CA GLN A 105 6.05 -10.01 1.80
C GLN A 105 6.77 -9.95 0.47
N LEU A 106 8.09 -9.75 0.52
CA LEU A 106 8.94 -9.89 -0.65
C LEU A 106 9.20 -11.37 -0.85
N THR A 107 9.08 -11.83 -2.09
CA THR A 107 9.44 -13.20 -2.45
C THR A 107 10.93 -13.26 -2.77
N TRP A 108 11.49 -14.47 -2.93
CA TRP A 108 12.88 -14.64 -3.32
C TRP A 108 13.17 -14.15 -4.74
N TRP A 109 12.12 -13.83 -5.51
CA TRP A 109 12.20 -13.26 -6.85
C TRP A 109 12.33 -11.73 -6.85
N PHE A 110 12.29 -11.09 -5.67
CA PHE A 110 12.42 -9.63 -5.59
C PHE A 110 13.79 -9.23 -6.15
N PRO A 111 13.83 -8.29 -7.12
CA PRO A 111 15.04 -8.00 -7.88
C PRO A 111 16.21 -7.53 -7.02
N GLU A 112 17.40 -8.11 -7.24
CA GLU A 112 18.62 -7.74 -6.52
C GLU A 112 19.04 -6.28 -6.76
N GLU A 113 18.62 -5.67 -7.86
CA GLU A 113 18.91 -4.27 -8.15
C GLU A 113 18.33 -3.29 -7.12
N PHE A 114 17.31 -3.75 -6.36
CA PHE A 114 16.74 -2.99 -5.24
C PHE A 114 17.46 -3.28 -3.92
N ASP A 115 18.46 -4.11 -3.97
CA ASP A 115 19.14 -4.67 -2.81
C ASP A 115 20.46 -3.94 -2.59
N THR A 116 20.67 -3.41 -1.39
CA THR A 116 21.92 -2.76 -1.01
C THR A 116 22.63 -3.63 0.01
N ASN A 117 23.77 -4.20 -0.34
CA ASN A 117 24.54 -5.09 0.53
C ASN A 117 23.76 -6.35 0.94
N GLY A 118 22.98 -6.94 0.02
CA GLY A 118 22.18 -8.11 0.30
C GLY A 118 20.88 -7.84 1.04
N GLU A 119 20.49 -6.57 1.11
CA GLU A 119 19.29 -6.13 1.85
C GLU A 119 18.49 -5.12 1.03
N THR A 120 17.19 -5.32 0.94
CA THR A 120 16.29 -4.42 0.20
C THR A 120 16.01 -3.18 1.01
N THR A 121 16.41 -2.02 0.50
CA THR A 121 16.10 -0.74 1.13
C THR A 121 14.67 -0.34 0.82
N PHE A 122 13.89 -0.05 1.85
CA PHE A 122 12.51 0.36 1.71
C PHE A 122 12.43 1.89 1.60
N VAL A 123 12.01 2.39 0.43
CA VAL A 123 11.71 3.81 0.21
C VAL A 123 10.30 3.89 -0.37
N PRO A 124 9.25 3.84 0.48
CA PRO A 124 7.89 3.78 0.00
C PRO A 124 7.41 5.14 -0.50
N ILE A 125 6.68 5.11 -1.61
CA ILE A 125 5.91 6.26 -2.09
C ILE A 125 4.48 5.79 -2.38
N VAL A 126 3.52 6.70 -2.17
CA VAL A 126 2.10 6.38 -2.29
C VAL A 126 1.43 7.39 -3.21
N LYS A 127 0.62 6.88 -4.12
CA LYS A 127 -0.22 7.68 -5.00
C LYS A 127 -1.67 7.25 -4.81
N VAL A 128 -2.56 8.22 -4.64
CA VAL A 128 -3.99 7.98 -4.43
C VAL A 128 -4.77 8.59 -5.58
N ILE A 129 -5.74 7.85 -6.10
CA ILE A 129 -6.60 8.27 -7.21
C ILE A 129 -8.04 8.32 -6.72
N ASP A 130 -8.68 9.49 -6.93
CA ASP A 130 -10.09 9.70 -6.63
C ASP A 130 -10.98 9.20 -7.78
N TRP A 131 -12.23 8.88 -7.46
CA TRP A 131 -13.26 8.75 -8.50
C TRP A 131 -13.48 10.10 -9.17
N PRO A 132 -13.64 10.13 -10.52
CA PRO A 132 -13.89 11.36 -11.24
C PRO A 132 -15.25 11.99 -10.91
#